data_c411157682a00986dd2092aebb1d75b0
#
_entry.id   c411157682a00986dd2092aebb1d75b0
#
_cell.length_a   1.000
_cell.length_b   1.000
_cell.length_c   1.000
_cell.angle_alpha   90.00
_cell.angle_beta   90.00
_cell.angle_gamma   90.00
#
_symmetry.space_group_name_H-M   'P 1'
#
loop_
_entity.id
_entity.type
_entity.pdbx_description
1 polymer ?
#
loop_
_entity_poly.entity_id
_entity_poly.type
_entity_poly.pdbx_seq_one_letter_code
_entity_poly.pdbx_strand_id
1 'polypeptide(L)'
;QGGCPVGKSIVKRLLQVIPMLFILSLIVFMMVRLIPGDPVDMMLGMDIPKDTKEYERERLGLNDPLYIQYFRFVGNALHGDLGTSIFSGKPVVEELAKRFPKTLTLAVGGTLFGAAVGVLLGIIAAIHRNKFADNLIMVLSLLTVSTPSFFLALILMLIFCLNLRWLPSIGMDTWQGAVLPIATLGLQAIG
;
A
#
# COMPACT_ATOMS: atom_id res chain seq x y z
N GLN A 1 1.14 -32.36 32.26
CA GLN A 1 2.09 -32.32 31.12
C GLN A 1 1.43 -31.50 30.03
N GLY A 2 1.44 -30.19 30.18
CA GLY A 2 0.85 -29.21 29.25
C GLY A 2 1.93 -28.65 28.34
N GLY A 3 2.12 -29.26 27.19
CA GLY A 3 2.91 -28.63 26.11
C GLY A 3 2.23 -27.34 25.67
N CYS A 4 2.99 -26.26 25.66
CA CYS A 4 2.60 -24.87 25.46
C CYS A 4 1.57 -24.72 24.30
N PRO A 5 0.31 -24.35 24.54
CA PRO A 5 -0.71 -24.27 23.48
C PRO A 5 -0.36 -23.21 22.41
N VAL A 6 0.53 -22.28 22.75
CA VAL A 6 1.01 -21.20 21.87
C VAL A 6 1.75 -21.74 20.65
N GLY A 7 2.64 -22.73 20.83
CA GLY A 7 3.42 -23.30 19.72
C GLY A 7 2.55 -23.98 18.66
N LYS A 8 1.57 -24.79 19.09
CA LYS A 8 0.61 -25.42 18.18
C LYS A 8 -0.24 -24.40 17.42
N SER A 9 -0.62 -23.30 18.08
CA SER A 9 -1.41 -22.22 17.46
C SER A 9 -0.60 -21.45 16.43
N ILE A 10 0.70 -21.21 16.70
CA ILE A 10 1.61 -20.54 15.75
C ILE A 10 1.81 -21.42 14.51
N VAL A 11 2.14 -22.70 14.69
CA VAL A 11 2.33 -23.64 13.57
C VAL A 11 1.05 -23.77 12.74
N LYS A 12 -0.12 -23.88 13.38
CA LYS A 12 -1.39 -23.93 12.66
C LYS A 12 -1.64 -22.66 11.84
N ARG A 13 -1.36 -21.49 12.39
CA ARG A 13 -1.49 -20.23 11.67
C ARG A 13 -0.53 -20.11 10.50
N LEU A 14 0.72 -20.51 10.67
CA LEU A 14 1.71 -20.54 9.59
C LEU A 14 1.29 -21.48 8.45
N LEU A 15 0.77 -22.68 8.79
CA LEU A 15 0.24 -23.61 7.79
C LEU A 15 -0.99 -23.06 7.05
N GLN A 16 -1.80 -22.22 7.69
CA GLN A 16 -2.95 -21.55 7.04
C GLN A 16 -2.54 -20.42 6.12
N VAL A 17 -1.37 -19.80 6.33
CA VAL A 17 -0.86 -18.73 5.46
C VAL A 17 -0.47 -19.29 4.08
N ILE A 18 0.07 -20.50 4.01
CA ILE A 18 0.52 -21.11 2.75
C ILE A 18 -0.62 -21.21 1.71
N PRO A 19 -1.76 -21.88 2.00
CA PRO A 19 -2.86 -21.95 1.04
C PRO A 19 -3.47 -20.58 0.74
N MET A 20 -3.49 -19.65 1.72
CA MET A 20 -3.96 -18.29 1.52
C MET A 20 -3.08 -17.54 0.52
N LEU A 21 -1.74 -17.62 0.67
CA LEU A 21 -0.81 -17.01 -0.27
C LEU A 21 -0.91 -17.63 -1.67
N PHE A 22 -1.10 -18.96 -1.74
CA PHE A 22 -1.30 -19.66 -3.01
C PHE A 22 -2.55 -19.16 -3.73
N ILE A 23 -3.69 -19.11 -3.03
CA ILE A 23 -4.96 -18.63 -3.62
C ILE A 23 -4.82 -17.16 -4.04
N LEU A 24 -4.23 -16.32 -3.18
CA LEU A 24 -4.03 -14.90 -3.47
C LEU A 24 -3.12 -14.70 -4.70
N SER A 25 -2.02 -15.42 -4.78
CA SER A 25 -1.11 -15.33 -5.94
C SER A 25 -1.77 -15.80 -7.23
N LEU A 26 -2.60 -16.84 -7.15
CA LEU A 26 -3.36 -17.32 -8.31
C LEU A 26 -4.40 -16.28 -8.77
N ILE A 27 -5.13 -15.67 -7.83
CA ILE A 27 -6.10 -14.62 -8.15
C ILE A 27 -5.40 -13.43 -8.81
N VAL A 28 -4.32 -12.94 -8.21
CA VAL A 28 -3.55 -11.80 -8.76
C VAL A 28 -2.99 -12.12 -10.14
N PHE A 29 -2.42 -13.33 -10.31
CA PHE A 29 -1.93 -13.78 -11.61
C PHE A 29 -3.04 -13.79 -12.66
N MET A 30 -4.20 -14.36 -12.33
CA MET A 30 -5.35 -14.39 -13.25
C MET A 30 -5.88 -13.00 -13.55
N MET A 31 -5.97 -12.11 -12.56
CA MET A 31 -6.42 -10.73 -12.79
C MET A 31 -5.53 -10.01 -13.81
N VAL A 32 -4.21 -10.14 -13.71
CA VAL A 32 -3.27 -9.52 -14.66
C VAL A 32 -3.46 -10.08 -16.06
N ARG A 33 -3.78 -11.36 -16.19
CA ARG A 33 -4.03 -12.02 -17.49
C ARG A 33 -5.40 -11.72 -18.10
N LEU A 34 -6.38 -11.35 -17.29
CA LEU A 34 -7.72 -10.97 -17.73
C LEU A 34 -7.82 -9.51 -18.16
N ILE A 35 -6.82 -8.68 -17.86
CA ILE A 35 -6.79 -7.30 -18.36
C ILE A 35 -6.73 -7.32 -19.88
N PRO A 36 -7.70 -6.68 -20.57
CA PRO A 36 -7.71 -6.62 -22.02
C PRO A 36 -6.49 -5.82 -22.52
N GLY A 37 -5.77 -6.39 -23.47
CA GLY A 37 -4.58 -5.82 -24.06
C GLY A 37 -3.41 -6.82 -24.09
N ASP A 38 -2.57 -6.69 -25.10
CA ASP A 38 -1.36 -7.49 -25.19
C ASP A 38 -0.24 -6.84 -24.36
N PRO A 39 0.34 -7.53 -23.37
CA PRO A 39 1.47 -7.00 -22.61
C PRO A 39 2.63 -6.53 -23.48
N VAL A 40 2.88 -7.20 -24.60
CA VAL A 40 3.93 -6.84 -25.54
C VAL A 40 3.62 -5.53 -26.27
N ASP A 41 2.35 -5.31 -26.65
CA ASP A 41 1.93 -4.04 -27.24
C ASP A 41 2.05 -2.88 -26.25
N MET A 42 1.81 -3.14 -24.97
CA MET A 42 1.96 -2.14 -23.89
C MET A 42 3.43 -1.82 -23.60
N MET A 43 4.33 -2.79 -23.74
CA MET A 43 5.77 -2.61 -23.50
C MET A 43 6.49 -1.94 -24.68
N LEU A 44 6.19 -2.36 -25.91
CA LEU A 44 6.91 -1.96 -27.11
C LEU A 44 6.18 -0.88 -27.92
N GLY A 45 4.88 -0.73 -27.72
CA GLY A 45 4.03 0.13 -28.56
C GLY A 45 3.39 -0.60 -29.73
N MET A 46 2.38 0.04 -30.34
CA MET A 46 1.59 -0.59 -31.40
C MET A 46 2.30 -0.65 -32.76
N ASP A 47 3.24 0.25 -33.00
CA ASP A 47 3.88 0.44 -34.32
C ASP A 47 5.11 -0.46 -34.58
N ILE A 48 5.33 -1.45 -33.74
CA ILE A 48 6.47 -2.38 -33.86
C ILE A 48 6.13 -3.53 -34.81
N PRO A 49 7.09 -4.00 -35.65
CA PRO A 49 6.90 -5.14 -36.52
C PRO A 49 6.42 -6.39 -35.78
N LYS A 50 5.52 -7.17 -36.45
CA LYS A 50 4.93 -8.38 -35.85
C LYS A 50 5.96 -9.41 -35.43
N ASP A 51 7.05 -9.56 -36.20
CA ASP A 51 8.11 -10.52 -35.90
C ASP A 51 8.83 -10.18 -34.60
N THR A 52 9.05 -8.89 -34.30
CA THR A 52 9.65 -8.44 -33.05
C THR A 52 8.70 -8.68 -31.86
N LYS A 53 7.41 -8.46 -32.04
CA LYS A 53 6.40 -8.76 -31.01
C LYS A 53 6.32 -10.24 -30.71
N GLU A 54 6.35 -11.09 -31.74
CA GLU A 54 6.29 -12.54 -31.55
C GLU A 54 7.55 -13.06 -30.85
N TYR A 55 8.74 -12.55 -31.19
CA TYR A 55 9.98 -12.85 -30.50
C TYR A 55 9.89 -12.50 -29.02
N GLU A 56 9.36 -11.33 -28.67
CA GLU A 56 9.18 -10.93 -27.25
C GLU A 56 8.14 -11.77 -26.53
N ARG A 57 7.06 -12.20 -27.21
CA ARG A 57 6.07 -13.13 -26.64
C ARG A 57 6.71 -14.47 -26.29
N GLU A 58 7.50 -15.03 -27.18
CA GLU A 58 8.22 -16.28 -26.93
C GLU A 58 9.23 -16.09 -25.80
N ARG A 59 10.00 -15.01 -25.81
CA ARG A 59 10.99 -14.70 -24.77
C ARG A 59 10.35 -14.59 -23.37
N LEU A 60 9.19 -13.97 -23.29
CA LEU A 60 8.44 -13.81 -22.06
C LEU A 60 7.61 -15.05 -21.69
N GLY A 61 7.57 -16.06 -22.56
CA GLY A 61 6.80 -17.29 -22.40
C GLY A 61 5.29 -17.04 -22.35
N LEU A 62 4.80 -16.03 -23.07
CA LEU A 62 3.39 -15.67 -23.10
C LEU A 62 2.56 -16.65 -23.96
N ASN A 63 3.23 -17.41 -24.85
CA ASN A 63 2.63 -18.45 -25.68
C ASN A 63 2.46 -19.79 -24.92
N ASP A 64 3.07 -19.93 -23.73
CA ASP A 64 2.94 -21.13 -22.92
C ASP A 64 1.52 -21.24 -22.29
N PRO A 65 1.05 -22.45 -21.98
CA PRO A 65 -0.18 -22.62 -21.21
C PRO A 65 -0.15 -21.88 -19.88
N LEU A 66 -1.29 -21.36 -19.42
CA LEU A 66 -1.38 -20.50 -18.23
C LEU A 66 -0.80 -21.14 -16.96
N TYR A 67 -0.95 -22.46 -16.81
CA TYR A 67 -0.38 -23.16 -15.64
C TYR A 67 1.15 -23.15 -15.66
N ILE A 68 1.79 -23.26 -16.83
CA ILE A 68 3.26 -23.18 -16.96
C ILE A 68 3.73 -21.76 -16.62
N GLN A 69 3.04 -20.75 -17.15
CA GLN A 69 3.33 -19.35 -16.84
C GLN A 69 3.20 -19.06 -15.33
N TYR A 70 2.17 -19.62 -14.68
CA TYR A 70 1.97 -19.45 -13.24
C TYR A 70 3.10 -20.11 -12.43
N PHE A 71 3.46 -21.37 -12.73
CA PHE A 71 4.54 -22.02 -12.00
C PHE A 71 5.89 -21.36 -12.23
N ARG A 72 6.15 -20.82 -13.43
CA ARG A 72 7.34 -20.00 -13.72
C ARG A 72 7.33 -18.72 -12.90
N PHE A 73 6.22 -18.01 -12.85
CA PHE A 73 6.06 -16.81 -12.02
C PHE A 73 6.32 -17.11 -10.54
N VAL A 74 5.71 -18.14 -9.98
CA VAL A 74 5.93 -18.51 -8.58
C VAL A 74 7.37 -18.93 -8.33
N GLY A 75 7.97 -19.72 -9.23
CA GLY A 75 9.37 -20.13 -9.15
C GLY A 75 10.32 -18.94 -9.13
N ASN A 76 10.16 -17.99 -10.06
CA ASN A 76 10.96 -16.79 -10.12
C ASN A 76 10.77 -15.91 -8.87
N ALA A 77 9.52 -15.75 -8.40
CA ALA A 77 9.22 -14.99 -7.20
C ALA A 77 9.88 -15.56 -5.94
N LEU A 78 9.96 -16.88 -5.81
CA LEU A 78 10.66 -17.53 -4.70
C LEU A 78 12.19 -17.30 -4.74
N HIS A 79 12.75 -16.99 -5.90
CA HIS A 79 14.16 -16.61 -6.05
C HIS A 79 14.36 -15.08 -5.99
N GLY A 80 13.30 -14.31 -5.71
CA GLY A 80 13.35 -12.84 -5.61
C GLY A 80 13.19 -12.10 -6.94
N ASP A 81 12.92 -12.81 -8.03
CA ASP A 81 12.63 -12.20 -9.32
C ASP A 81 11.11 -12.05 -9.51
N LEU A 82 10.62 -10.82 -9.39
CA LEU A 82 9.21 -10.48 -9.61
C LEU A 82 8.93 -10.02 -11.05
N GLY A 83 9.90 -10.17 -11.95
CA GLY A 83 9.81 -9.74 -13.33
C GLY A 83 10.01 -8.24 -13.51
N THR A 84 9.66 -7.78 -14.70
CA THR A 84 9.80 -6.37 -15.11
C THR A 84 8.43 -5.69 -15.19
N SER A 85 8.38 -4.42 -14.80
CA SER A 85 7.19 -3.60 -14.91
C SER A 85 6.85 -3.31 -16.36
N ILE A 86 5.64 -3.59 -16.78
CA ILE A 86 5.14 -3.33 -18.14
C ILE A 86 5.20 -1.83 -18.47
N PHE A 87 4.99 -0.95 -17.47
CA PHE A 87 4.95 0.50 -17.67
C PHE A 87 6.32 1.17 -17.66
N SER A 88 7.24 0.73 -16.79
CA SER A 88 8.54 1.38 -16.62
C SER A 88 9.70 0.62 -17.26
N GLY A 89 9.50 -0.64 -17.66
CA GLY A 89 10.56 -1.53 -18.16
C GLY A 89 11.61 -1.92 -17.10
N LYS A 90 11.42 -1.50 -15.83
CA LYS A 90 12.39 -1.74 -14.75
C LYS A 90 12.01 -2.98 -13.95
N PRO A 91 12.99 -3.62 -13.28
CA PRO A 91 12.70 -4.72 -12.36
C PRO A 91 11.69 -4.28 -11.28
N VAL A 92 10.64 -5.09 -11.05
CA VAL A 92 9.61 -4.79 -10.05
C VAL A 92 10.20 -4.67 -8.64
N VAL A 93 11.23 -5.47 -8.32
CA VAL A 93 11.93 -5.41 -7.03
C VAL A 93 12.56 -4.04 -6.80
N GLU A 94 13.14 -3.43 -7.84
CA GLU A 94 13.73 -2.08 -7.75
C GLU A 94 12.65 -1.01 -7.51
N GLU A 95 11.52 -1.11 -8.21
CA GLU A 95 10.38 -0.21 -8.01
C GLU A 95 9.79 -0.33 -6.59
N LEU A 96 9.68 -1.55 -6.10
CA LEU A 96 9.23 -1.80 -4.72
C LEU A 96 10.23 -1.24 -3.69
N ALA A 97 11.53 -1.51 -3.88
CA ALA A 97 12.57 -1.04 -2.98
C ALA A 97 12.59 0.49 -2.85
N LYS A 98 12.27 1.21 -3.92
CA LYS A 98 12.17 2.69 -3.92
C LYS A 98 10.92 3.20 -3.21
N ARG A 99 9.79 2.49 -3.32
CA ARG A 99 8.49 2.95 -2.79
C ARG A 99 8.23 2.47 -1.38
N PHE A 100 8.70 1.28 -1.03
CA PHE A 100 8.47 0.65 0.27
C PHE A 100 8.92 1.52 1.46
N PRO A 101 10.13 2.14 1.46
CA PRO A 101 10.55 3.01 2.57
C PRO A 101 9.60 4.20 2.78
N LYS A 102 9.10 4.80 1.69
CA LYS A 102 8.13 5.90 1.77
C LYS A 102 6.81 5.44 2.39
N THR A 103 6.31 4.29 1.97
CA THR A 103 5.10 3.68 2.55
C THR A 103 5.29 3.35 4.03
N LEU A 104 6.43 2.79 4.40
CA LEU A 104 6.76 2.47 5.79
C LEU A 104 6.84 3.73 6.65
N THR A 105 7.46 4.79 6.15
CA THR A 105 7.52 6.10 6.82
C THR A 105 6.13 6.65 7.08
N LEU A 106 5.22 6.56 6.10
CA LEU A 106 3.83 7.01 6.27
C LEU A 106 3.06 6.15 7.26
N ALA A 107 3.20 4.83 7.17
CA ALA A 107 2.50 3.90 8.06
C ALA A 107 2.94 4.07 9.52
N VAL A 108 4.26 4.06 9.77
CA VAL A 108 4.81 4.24 11.11
C VAL A 108 4.55 5.64 11.62
N GLY A 109 4.82 6.66 10.82
CA GLY A 109 4.62 8.06 11.19
C GLY A 109 3.15 8.36 11.49
N GLY A 110 2.23 7.93 10.63
CA GLY A 110 0.79 8.11 10.83
C GLY A 110 0.28 7.40 12.08
N THR A 111 0.72 6.14 12.30
CA THR A 111 0.35 5.38 13.50
C THR A 111 0.87 6.03 14.77
N LEU A 112 2.13 6.42 14.81
CA LEU A 112 2.74 7.07 15.98
C LEU A 112 2.10 8.43 16.27
N PHE A 113 1.87 9.23 15.24
CA PHE A 113 1.20 10.53 15.37
C PHE A 113 -0.25 10.34 15.87
N GLY A 114 -1.02 9.44 15.25
CA GLY A 114 -2.39 9.13 15.65
C GLY A 114 -2.47 8.61 17.09
N ALA A 115 -1.59 7.68 17.47
CA ALA A 115 -1.51 7.17 18.82
C ALA A 115 -1.15 8.26 19.85
N ALA A 116 -0.14 9.09 19.57
CA ALA A 116 0.26 10.17 20.47
C ALA A 116 -0.86 11.18 20.68
N VAL A 117 -1.44 11.68 19.58
CA VAL A 117 -2.53 12.68 19.65
C VAL A 117 -3.80 12.06 20.23
N GLY A 118 -4.16 10.84 19.81
CA GLY A 118 -5.35 10.15 20.30
C GLY A 118 -5.29 9.87 21.80
N VAL A 119 -4.15 9.41 22.32
CA VAL A 119 -3.97 9.20 23.77
C VAL A 119 -4.09 10.52 24.52
N LEU A 120 -3.45 11.59 24.04
CA LEU A 120 -3.53 12.91 24.69
C LEU A 120 -4.95 13.44 24.72
N LEU A 121 -5.66 13.38 23.57
CA LEU A 121 -7.06 13.82 23.48
C LEU A 121 -7.97 12.95 24.36
N GLY A 122 -7.75 11.63 24.38
CA GLY A 122 -8.50 10.69 25.21
C GLY A 122 -8.32 10.97 26.71
N ILE A 123 -7.10 11.30 27.17
CA ILE A 123 -6.85 11.70 28.55
C ILE A 123 -7.57 13.02 28.88
N ILE A 124 -7.51 14.01 27.98
CA ILE A 124 -8.20 15.29 28.19
C ILE A 124 -9.72 15.09 28.27
N ALA A 125 -10.30 14.29 27.40
CA ALA A 125 -11.71 13.94 27.40
C ALA A 125 -12.11 13.24 28.73
N ALA A 126 -11.31 12.27 29.17
CA ALA A 126 -11.56 11.52 30.40
C ALA A 126 -11.54 12.43 31.66
N ILE A 127 -10.58 13.35 31.75
CA ILE A 127 -10.48 14.29 32.87
C ILE A 127 -11.65 15.31 32.86
N HIS A 128 -12.14 15.67 31.68
CA HIS A 128 -13.21 16.64 31.50
C HIS A 128 -14.55 15.96 31.13
N ARG A 129 -14.77 14.74 31.57
CA ARG A 129 -15.95 13.95 31.24
C ARG A 129 -17.26 14.73 31.43
N ASN A 130 -18.15 14.68 30.42
CA ASN A 130 -19.42 15.41 30.36
C ASN A 130 -19.28 16.95 30.36
N LYS A 131 -18.08 17.49 30.10
CA LYS A 131 -17.87 18.94 29.94
C LYS A 131 -17.70 19.29 28.47
N PHE A 132 -17.62 20.59 28.18
CA PHE A 132 -17.47 21.11 26.83
C PHE A 132 -16.26 20.50 26.05
N ALA A 133 -15.12 20.32 26.73
CA ALA A 133 -13.93 19.73 26.13
C ALA A 133 -14.14 18.29 25.66
N ASP A 134 -14.81 17.47 26.47
CA ASP A 134 -15.15 16.09 26.13
C ASP A 134 -16.05 16.04 24.89
N ASN A 135 -17.14 16.80 24.92
CA ASN A 135 -18.07 16.87 23.78
C ASN A 135 -17.39 17.39 22.50
N LEU A 136 -16.51 18.39 22.62
CA LEU A 136 -15.78 18.94 21.49
C LEU A 136 -14.84 17.89 20.86
N ILE A 137 -14.06 17.18 21.70
CA ILE A 137 -13.15 16.11 21.23
C ILE A 137 -13.96 15.02 20.55
N MET A 138 -15.08 14.59 21.12
CA MET A 138 -15.97 13.58 20.53
C MET A 138 -16.47 14.01 19.15
N VAL A 139 -16.96 15.26 19.02
CA VAL A 139 -17.47 15.78 17.74
C VAL A 139 -16.34 15.86 16.71
N LEU A 140 -15.15 16.34 17.10
CA LEU A 140 -14.00 16.40 16.19
C LEU A 140 -13.54 15.03 15.74
N SER A 141 -13.47 14.05 16.65
CA SER A 141 -13.14 12.66 16.31
C SER A 141 -14.14 12.06 15.33
N LEU A 142 -15.43 12.23 15.58
CA LEU A 142 -16.48 11.76 14.66
C LEU A 142 -16.39 12.44 13.29
N LEU A 143 -16.14 13.73 13.23
CA LEU A 143 -15.94 14.45 11.96
C LEU A 143 -14.73 13.90 11.20
N THR A 144 -13.63 13.63 11.91
CA THR A 144 -12.40 13.13 11.28
C THR A 144 -12.60 11.73 10.68
N VAL A 145 -13.26 10.82 11.41
CA VAL A 145 -13.56 9.46 10.91
C VAL A 145 -14.58 9.46 9.78
N SER A 146 -15.59 10.31 9.88
CA SER A 146 -16.64 10.40 8.86
C SER A 146 -16.17 11.09 7.58
N THR A 147 -15.06 11.83 7.65
CA THR A 147 -14.51 12.53 6.49
C THR A 147 -13.62 11.60 5.67
N PRO A 148 -13.84 11.46 4.34
CA PRO A 148 -12.95 10.68 3.49
C PRO A 148 -11.50 11.20 3.56
N SER A 149 -10.52 10.29 3.60
CA SER A 149 -9.09 10.63 3.76
C SER A 149 -8.58 11.62 2.72
N PHE A 150 -8.98 11.44 1.46
CA PHE A 150 -8.57 12.33 0.38
C PHE A 150 -9.10 13.75 0.57
N PHE A 151 -10.32 13.91 1.09
CA PHE A 151 -10.92 15.22 1.34
C PHE A 151 -10.21 15.96 2.48
N LEU A 152 -9.91 15.24 3.59
CA LEU A 152 -9.11 15.78 4.68
C LEU A 152 -7.72 16.21 4.18
N ALA A 153 -7.07 15.37 3.37
CA ALA A 153 -5.78 15.70 2.76
C ALA A 153 -5.85 16.96 1.89
N LEU A 154 -6.91 17.12 1.08
CA LEU A 154 -7.10 18.33 0.26
C LEU A 154 -7.29 19.60 1.10
N ILE A 155 -8.07 19.53 2.18
CA ILE A 155 -8.24 20.67 3.09
C ILE A 155 -6.91 21.06 3.73
N LEU A 156 -6.16 20.08 4.26
CA LEU A 156 -4.86 20.33 4.86
C LEU A 156 -3.86 20.90 3.85
N MET A 157 -3.85 20.40 2.61
CA MET A 157 -3.01 20.90 1.52
C MET A 157 -3.39 22.37 1.18
N LEU A 158 -4.68 22.67 1.08
CA LEU A 158 -5.16 24.02 0.79
C LEU A 158 -4.73 25.02 1.87
N ILE A 159 -4.82 24.62 3.14
CA ILE A 159 -4.44 25.49 4.26
C ILE A 159 -2.91 25.62 4.33
N PHE A 160 -2.18 24.53 4.44
CA PHE A 160 -0.75 24.56 4.78
C PHE A 160 0.18 24.74 3.57
N CYS A 161 -0.21 24.28 2.38
CA CYS A 161 0.62 24.43 1.19
C CYS A 161 0.27 25.67 0.38
N LEU A 162 -1.03 25.95 0.15
CA LEU A 162 -1.45 27.03 -0.72
C LEU A 162 -1.60 28.36 0.03
N ASN A 163 -2.32 28.38 1.16
CA ASN A 163 -2.57 29.62 1.91
C ASN A 163 -1.38 30.02 2.77
N LEU A 164 -0.92 29.13 3.64
CA LEU A 164 0.18 29.42 4.57
C LEU A 164 1.56 29.25 3.93
N ARG A 165 1.69 28.43 2.89
CA ARG A 165 2.94 28.11 2.19
C ARG A 165 4.05 27.59 3.12
N TRP A 166 3.66 26.86 4.18
CA TRP A 166 4.59 26.30 5.15
C TRP A 166 5.18 24.97 4.68
N LEU A 167 4.42 24.20 3.90
CA LEU A 167 4.76 22.85 3.47
C LEU A 167 4.69 22.73 1.94
N PRO A 168 5.52 21.87 1.34
CA PRO A 168 5.47 21.60 -0.09
C PRO A 168 4.20 20.82 -0.45
N SER A 169 3.61 21.15 -1.61
CA SER A 169 2.39 20.49 -2.11
C SER A 169 2.67 19.14 -2.79
N ILE A 170 3.90 18.89 -3.23
CA ILE A 170 4.29 17.69 -3.99
C ILE A 170 5.64 17.18 -3.51
N GLY A 171 5.77 15.82 -3.50
CA GLY A 171 7.03 15.13 -3.22
C GLY A 171 7.16 14.71 -1.75
N MET A 172 7.81 13.56 -1.56
CA MET A 172 8.18 12.99 -0.26
C MET A 172 9.70 12.81 -0.15
N ASP A 173 10.47 13.59 -0.89
CA ASP A 173 11.93 13.50 -0.87
C ASP A 173 12.54 14.31 0.29
N THR A 174 11.70 15.15 0.91
CA THR A 174 12.04 15.88 2.13
C THR A 174 11.11 15.49 3.28
N TRP A 175 11.58 15.63 4.53
CA TRP A 175 10.75 15.37 5.71
C TRP A 175 9.48 16.24 5.75
N GLN A 176 9.56 17.45 5.22
CA GLN A 176 8.43 18.39 5.12
C GLN A 176 7.31 17.86 4.22
N GLY A 177 7.66 17.14 3.13
CA GLY A 177 6.68 16.52 2.25
C GLY A 177 5.94 15.33 2.87
N ALA A 178 6.50 14.72 3.92
CA ALA A 178 5.87 13.63 4.65
C ALA A 178 4.89 14.10 5.74
N VAL A 179 4.98 15.36 6.19
CA VAL A 179 4.19 15.88 7.32
C VAL A 179 2.69 15.81 7.08
N LEU A 180 2.21 16.33 5.96
CA LEU A 180 0.76 16.33 5.67
C LEU A 180 0.18 14.94 5.47
N PRO A 181 0.79 14.03 4.70
CA PRO A 181 0.32 12.66 4.61
C PRO A 181 0.30 11.94 5.97
N ILE A 182 1.34 12.11 6.79
CA ILE A 182 1.41 11.55 8.15
C ILE A 182 0.29 12.12 9.02
N ALA A 183 0.09 13.44 9.01
CA ALA A 183 -0.98 14.08 9.76
C ALA A 183 -2.37 13.59 9.31
N THR A 184 -2.61 13.48 8.01
CA THR A 184 -3.88 12.99 7.46
C THR A 184 -4.19 11.56 7.93
N LEU A 185 -3.22 10.66 7.78
CA LEU A 185 -3.38 9.25 8.18
C LEU A 185 -3.55 9.14 9.71
N GLY A 186 -2.76 9.88 10.47
CA GLY A 186 -2.82 9.86 11.92
C GLY A 186 -4.11 10.46 12.47
N LEU A 187 -4.61 11.55 11.90
CA LEU A 187 -5.90 12.12 12.30
C LEU A 187 -7.05 11.13 12.11
N GLN A 188 -7.05 10.36 11.02
CA GLN A 188 -8.04 9.32 10.81
C GLN A 188 -7.94 8.15 11.79
N ALA A 189 -6.76 7.89 12.34
CA ALA A 189 -6.53 6.84 13.31
C ALA A 189 -6.95 7.24 14.75
N ILE A 190 -7.28 8.52 15.01
CA ILE A 190 -7.68 9.03 16.33
C ILE A 190 -9.14 8.68 16.67
N GLY A 191 -10.01 8.56 15.70
CA GLY A 191 -11.43 8.24 15.89
C GLY A 191 -11.72 6.76 15.92
#